data_6521eae748e266725371214bfc0a4de3
#
_entry.id   6521eae748e266725371214bfc0a4de3
#
_cell.length_a   1.000
_cell.length_b   1.000
_cell.length_c   1.000
_cell.angle_alpha   90.00
_cell.angle_beta   90.00
_cell.angle_gamma   90.00
#
_symmetry.space_group_name_H-M   'P 1'
#
loop_
_entity.id
_entity.type
_entity.pdbx_description
1 polymer ?
#
loop_
_entity_poly.entity_id
_entity_poly.type
_entity_poly.pdbx_seq_one_letter_code
_entity_poly.pdbx_strand_id
1 'polypeptide(L)'
;MTDPSRFSIIFTNVSQTVTKFCSMSEITPESTMQAVLEAYPWAQRALFRHFHIGGCSSCAFHAEETLKELCERNDRNDPQEVIDRIKQSHDEDRQLWMSPTEVEVALQSNDPCHLVDIRTSEEWDAVHLEASTHMSQESMQMMLSQWQRDALLVIVDHKGKTSLDAATYFQGQGFTQVRCMEGGIDAWSQQVDPTIPRYRLEPMPPTPEAS
;
A
#
# COMPACT_ATOMS: atom_id res chain seq x y z
N MET A 1 12.91 5.45 -13.20
CA MET A 1 12.20 4.20 -13.50
C MET A 1 13.05 3.10 -12.90
N THR A 2 12.70 2.60 -11.73
CA THR A 2 13.36 1.44 -11.10
C THR A 2 12.75 0.21 -11.75
N ASP A 3 13.59 -0.56 -12.43
CA ASP A 3 13.25 -1.84 -13.03
C ASP A 3 12.80 -2.81 -11.92
N PRO A 4 11.56 -3.32 -11.92
CA PRO A 4 11.06 -4.23 -10.90
C PRO A 4 11.73 -5.60 -10.90
N SER A 5 12.53 -5.95 -11.91
CA SER A 5 13.21 -7.25 -12.05
C SER A 5 14.46 -7.42 -11.18
N ARG A 6 14.76 -6.50 -10.25
CA ARG A 6 16.02 -6.49 -9.46
C ARG A 6 15.85 -6.87 -7.98
N PHE A 7 14.91 -7.74 -7.65
CA PHE A 7 14.75 -8.22 -6.28
C PHE A 7 14.86 -9.73 -6.17
N SER A 8 15.51 -10.20 -5.12
CA SER A 8 15.54 -11.60 -4.72
C SER A 8 14.56 -11.84 -3.57
N ILE A 9 13.80 -12.92 -3.62
CA ILE A 9 12.85 -13.30 -2.57
C ILE A 9 13.58 -14.16 -1.54
N ILE A 10 13.64 -13.68 -0.29
CA ILE A 10 14.25 -14.43 0.82
C ILE A 10 13.16 -14.73 1.86
N PHE A 11 12.94 -16.01 2.12
CA PHE A 11 12.05 -16.45 3.18
C PHE A 11 12.73 -16.33 4.55
N THR A 12 12.06 -15.69 5.49
CA THR A 12 12.59 -15.47 6.84
C THR A 12 11.71 -16.07 7.90
N ASN A 13 12.32 -16.84 8.82
CA ASN A 13 11.68 -17.23 10.08
C ASN A 13 11.86 -16.08 11.08
N VAL A 14 10.88 -15.21 11.23
CA VAL A 14 10.94 -14.10 12.19
C VAL A 14 9.86 -14.25 13.25
N SER A 15 10.27 -14.54 14.48
CA SER A 15 9.43 -14.39 15.67
C SER A 15 9.03 -12.92 15.89
N GLN A 16 7.77 -12.71 16.05
CA GLN A 16 7.00 -11.63 16.65
C GLN A 16 7.68 -10.25 16.79
N THR A 17 7.13 -9.27 16.07
CA THR A 17 7.18 -7.87 16.50
C THR A 17 5.74 -7.34 16.55
N VAL A 18 5.26 -7.13 17.77
CA VAL A 18 3.96 -6.54 18.07
C VAL A 18 3.90 -5.14 17.49
N THR A 19 2.96 -4.90 16.59
CA THR A 19 2.70 -3.56 16.04
C THR A 19 2.16 -2.66 17.15
N LYS A 20 3.01 -1.73 17.62
CA LYS A 20 2.64 -0.70 18.56
C LYS A 20 1.67 0.25 17.85
N PHE A 21 0.43 0.28 18.26
CA PHE A 21 -0.54 1.31 17.90
C PHE A 21 0.04 2.66 18.33
N CYS A 22 0.62 3.40 17.40
CA CYS A 22 1.15 4.73 17.66
C CYS A 22 -0.04 5.68 17.77
N SER A 23 -0.20 6.34 18.94
CA SER A 23 -1.12 7.47 19.06
C SER A 23 -0.73 8.49 18.00
N MET A 24 -1.69 8.88 17.15
CA MET A 24 -1.46 9.88 16.10
C MET A 24 -0.91 11.16 16.75
N SER A 25 0.35 11.45 16.50
CA SER A 25 0.97 12.69 16.96
C SER A 25 0.39 13.84 16.15
N GLU A 26 0.07 14.93 16.83
CA GLU A 26 -0.41 16.13 16.14
C GLU A 26 0.72 16.71 15.30
N ILE A 27 0.51 16.79 13.98
CA ILE A 27 1.46 17.42 13.06
C ILE A 27 1.19 18.91 12.95
N THR A 28 2.27 19.68 12.87
CA THR A 28 2.28 21.14 12.75
C THR A 28 3.12 21.56 11.53
N PRO A 29 3.08 22.82 11.10
CA PRO A 29 3.94 23.31 10.03
C PRO A 29 5.45 23.08 10.27
N GLU A 30 5.87 23.03 11.53
CA GLU A 30 7.26 22.82 11.96
C GLU A 30 7.62 21.33 12.07
N SER A 31 6.66 20.41 11.90
CA SER A 31 6.94 18.98 11.89
C SER A 31 7.80 18.61 10.68
N THR A 32 8.84 17.80 10.91
CA THR A 32 9.67 17.27 9.84
C THR A 32 8.88 16.27 8.98
N MET A 33 9.26 16.12 7.73
CA MET A 33 8.60 15.14 6.83
C MET A 33 8.74 13.71 7.35
N GLN A 34 9.83 13.39 8.07
CA GLN A 34 9.93 12.12 8.77
C GLN A 34 8.83 11.97 9.81
N ALA A 35 8.62 12.95 10.68
CA ALA A 35 7.57 12.92 11.71
C ALA A 35 6.16 12.87 11.09
N VAL A 36 5.95 13.59 9.98
CA VAL A 36 4.69 13.53 9.23
C VAL A 36 4.41 12.12 8.70
N LEU A 37 5.41 11.45 8.10
CA LEU A 37 5.26 10.09 7.56
C LEU A 37 5.15 9.03 8.66
N GLU A 38 5.76 9.25 9.82
CA GLU A 38 5.59 8.38 10.99
C GLU A 38 4.16 8.46 11.56
N ALA A 39 3.59 9.67 11.62
CA ALA A 39 2.22 9.89 12.10
C ALA A 39 1.16 9.52 11.04
N TYR A 40 1.42 9.82 9.77
CA TYR A 40 0.55 9.61 8.62
C TYR A 40 1.30 8.86 7.51
N PRO A 41 1.37 7.54 7.53
CA PRO A 41 2.19 6.73 6.60
C PRO A 41 1.87 6.95 5.11
N TRP A 42 0.66 7.41 4.80
CA TRP A 42 0.20 7.69 3.43
C TRP A 42 0.23 9.18 3.06
N ALA A 43 0.85 10.04 3.90
CA ALA A 43 0.94 11.47 3.65
C ALA A 43 1.59 11.81 2.31
N GLN A 44 2.61 11.04 1.89
CA GLN A 44 3.25 11.22 0.57
C GLN A 44 2.24 11.07 -0.57
N ARG A 45 1.35 10.09 -0.48
CA ARG A 45 0.29 9.86 -1.47
C ARG A 45 -0.71 11.03 -1.49
N ALA A 46 -1.10 11.53 -0.32
CA ALA A 46 -1.96 12.71 -0.20
C ALA A 46 -1.31 13.97 -0.81
N LEU A 47 -0.03 14.21 -0.51
CA LEU A 47 0.75 15.31 -1.07
C LEU A 47 0.84 15.25 -2.59
N PHE A 48 1.09 14.07 -3.14
CA PHE A 48 1.14 13.89 -4.59
C PHE A 48 -0.24 14.07 -5.24
N ARG A 49 -1.27 13.43 -4.70
CA ARG A 49 -2.63 13.44 -5.26
C ARG A 49 -3.26 14.83 -5.30
N HIS A 50 -3.06 15.63 -4.25
CA HIS A 50 -3.75 16.93 -4.11
C HIS A 50 -2.88 18.13 -4.47
N PHE A 51 -1.57 18.01 -4.33
CA PHE A 51 -0.64 19.13 -4.50
C PHE A 51 0.45 18.86 -5.55
N HIS A 52 0.54 17.64 -6.10
CA HIS A 52 1.58 17.19 -7.04
C HIS A 52 3.00 17.27 -6.44
N ILE A 53 3.13 17.15 -5.11
CA ILE A 53 4.40 17.15 -4.38
C ILE A 53 4.88 15.71 -4.18
N GLY A 54 6.16 15.43 -4.46
CA GLY A 54 6.79 14.12 -4.19
C GLY A 54 6.63 13.07 -5.28
N GLY A 55 6.10 13.41 -6.47
CA GLY A 55 5.91 12.47 -7.59
C GLY A 55 7.15 12.24 -8.46
N CYS A 56 8.21 13.02 -8.30
CA CYS A 56 9.45 12.88 -9.05
C CYS A 56 10.66 13.17 -8.16
N SER A 57 11.87 12.79 -8.63
CA SER A 57 13.11 13.01 -7.88
C SER A 57 13.42 14.49 -7.61
N SER A 58 12.94 15.40 -8.46
CA SER A 58 13.16 16.84 -8.30
C SER A 58 12.20 17.51 -7.31
N CYS A 59 11.04 16.91 -7.05
CA CYS A 59 10.06 17.38 -6.05
C CYS A 59 9.99 16.47 -4.82
N ALA A 60 10.91 15.51 -4.71
CA ALA A 60 11.07 14.72 -3.50
C ALA A 60 11.44 15.62 -2.32
N PHE A 61 11.00 15.27 -1.14
CA PHE A 61 11.33 15.96 0.10
C PHE A 61 12.40 15.20 0.88
N HIS A 62 13.12 15.92 1.73
CA HIS A 62 14.09 15.34 2.65
C HIS A 62 13.41 15.00 3.99
N ALA A 63 13.90 13.98 4.68
CA ALA A 63 13.34 13.55 5.96
C ALA A 63 13.36 14.67 7.02
N GLU A 64 14.41 15.48 7.02
CA GLU A 64 14.64 16.58 7.95
C GLU A 64 13.93 17.90 7.57
N GLU A 65 13.44 18.00 6.31
CA GLU A 65 12.70 19.18 5.83
C GLU A 65 11.38 19.30 6.58
N THR A 66 11.04 20.51 7.05
CA THR A 66 9.75 20.75 7.69
C THR A 66 8.62 20.84 6.66
N LEU A 67 7.39 20.57 7.09
CA LEU A 67 6.21 20.71 6.23
C LEU A 67 6.06 22.14 5.70
N LYS A 68 6.41 23.15 6.53
CA LYS A 68 6.41 24.55 6.13
C LYS A 68 7.41 24.82 5.00
N GLU A 69 8.66 24.37 5.14
CA GLU A 69 9.69 24.53 4.11
C GLU A 69 9.29 23.81 2.81
N LEU A 70 8.70 22.61 2.90
CA LEU A 70 8.15 21.89 1.77
C LEU A 70 7.06 22.70 1.07
N CYS A 71 6.15 23.31 1.83
CA CYS A 71 5.07 24.15 1.30
C CYS A 71 5.64 25.40 0.61
N GLU A 72 6.56 26.12 1.25
CA GLU A 72 7.20 27.32 0.70
C GLU A 72 7.92 27.02 -0.64
N ARG A 73 8.66 25.93 -0.69
CA ARG A 73 9.39 25.48 -1.90
C ARG A 73 8.47 25.09 -3.07
N ASN A 74 7.23 24.71 -2.77
CA ASN A 74 6.25 24.30 -3.76
C ASN A 74 5.13 25.34 -3.98
N ASP A 75 5.38 26.62 -3.64
CA ASP A 75 4.45 27.74 -3.80
C ASP A 75 3.09 27.52 -3.11
N ARG A 76 3.12 26.83 -1.94
CA ARG A 76 1.95 26.62 -1.10
C ARG A 76 2.02 27.55 0.10
N ASN A 77 1.15 28.55 0.13
CA ASN A 77 1.20 29.62 1.12
C ASN A 77 0.50 29.26 2.45
N ASP A 78 -0.27 28.17 2.47
CA ASP A 78 -1.00 27.71 3.66
C ASP A 78 -0.62 26.28 4.05
N PRO A 79 0.37 26.10 4.93
CA PRO A 79 0.73 24.77 5.45
C PRO A 79 -0.43 24.09 6.20
N GLN A 80 -1.37 24.87 6.78
CA GLN A 80 -2.51 24.32 7.50
C GLN A 80 -3.48 23.62 6.53
N GLU A 81 -3.73 24.18 5.35
CA GLU A 81 -4.50 23.51 4.30
C GLU A 81 -3.89 22.15 3.93
N VAL A 82 -2.56 22.08 3.83
CA VAL A 82 -1.85 20.84 3.50
C VAL A 82 -2.01 19.81 4.63
N ILE A 83 -1.87 20.24 5.90
CA ILE A 83 -2.09 19.38 7.07
C ILE A 83 -3.52 18.84 7.08
N ASP A 84 -4.51 19.68 6.90
CA ASP A 84 -5.92 19.28 6.92
C ASP A 84 -6.23 18.28 5.79
N ARG A 85 -5.61 18.48 4.62
CA ARG A 85 -5.76 17.55 3.50
C ARG A 85 -5.06 16.22 3.76
N ILE A 86 -3.88 16.19 4.39
CA ILE A 86 -3.21 14.97 4.80
C ILE A 86 -4.10 14.17 5.78
N LYS A 87 -4.64 14.84 6.80
CA LYS A 87 -5.54 14.22 7.79
C LYS A 87 -6.80 13.68 7.13
N GLN A 88 -7.45 14.47 6.30
CA GLN A 88 -8.65 14.04 5.58
C GLN A 88 -8.38 12.83 4.69
N SER A 89 -7.32 12.86 3.88
CA SER A 89 -6.95 11.73 3.02
C SER A 89 -6.61 10.48 3.83
N HIS A 90 -5.98 10.64 4.98
CA HIS A 90 -5.71 9.51 5.88
C HIS A 90 -7.00 8.86 6.39
N ASP A 91 -7.98 9.66 6.80
CA ASP A 91 -9.26 9.16 7.29
C ASP A 91 -10.07 8.47 6.18
N GLU A 92 -10.04 9.03 4.96
CA GLU A 92 -10.65 8.43 3.77
C GLU A 92 -9.97 7.09 3.42
N ASP A 93 -8.64 7.07 3.35
CA ASP A 93 -7.86 5.87 3.03
C ASP A 93 -8.02 4.79 4.13
N ARG A 94 -8.16 5.19 5.40
CA ARG A 94 -8.36 4.26 6.52
C ARG A 94 -9.63 3.44 6.39
N GLN A 95 -10.68 3.99 5.78
CA GLN A 95 -11.94 3.28 5.54
C GLN A 95 -11.79 2.15 4.51
N LEU A 96 -10.72 2.16 3.72
CA LEU A 96 -10.44 1.14 2.73
C LEU A 96 -9.74 -0.09 3.32
N TRP A 97 -9.23 -0.03 4.56
CA TRP A 97 -8.49 -1.13 5.16
C TRP A 97 -9.40 -2.15 5.83
N MET A 98 -9.04 -3.41 5.66
CA MET A 98 -9.57 -4.56 6.38
C MET A 98 -8.41 -5.34 7.01
N SER A 99 -8.55 -5.76 8.25
CA SER A 99 -7.58 -6.67 8.87
C SER A 99 -7.59 -8.04 8.17
N PRO A 100 -6.48 -8.81 8.22
CA PRO A 100 -6.46 -10.17 7.67
C PRO A 100 -7.57 -11.08 8.21
N THR A 101 -7.92 -10.94 9.48
CA THR A 101 -9.02 -11.72 10.10
C THR A 101 -10.39 -11.34 9.56
N GLU A 102 -10.66 -10.06 9.28
CA GLU A 102 -11.91 -9.64 8.63
C GLU A 102 -11.98 -10.14 7.18
N VAL A 103 -10.85 -10.16 6.46
CA VAL A 103 -10.76 -10.73 5.12
C VAL A 103 -11.03 -12.23 5.15
N GLU A 104 -10.47 -12.98 6.11
CA GLU A 104 -10.76 -14.40 6.29
C GLU A 104 -12.25 -14.65 6.49
N VAL A 105 -12.90 -13.89 7.39
CA VAL A 105 -14.34 -13.97 7.62
C VAL A 105 -15.15 -13.69 6.35
N ALA A 106 -14.74 -12.68 5.58
CA ALA A 106 -15.39 -12.35 4.31
C ALA A 106 -15.26 -13.48 3.28
N LEU A 107 -14.09 -14.11 3.18
CA LEU A 107 -13.86 -15.26 2.28
C LEU A 107 -14.67 -16.50 2.66
N GLN A 108 -14.97 -16.68 3.95
CA GLN A 108 -15.78 -17.78 4.46
C GLN A 108 -17.28 -17.50 4.39
N SER A 109 -17.69 -16.26 4.08
CA SER A 109 -19.09 -15.90 3.95
C SER A 109 -19.70 -16.43 2.64
N ASN A 110 -21.05 -16.37 2.56
CA ASN A 110 -21.76 -16.70 1.33
C ASN A 110 -21.83 -15.52 0.35
N ASP A 111 -21.37 -14.35 0.74
CA ASP A 111 -21.38 -13.16 -0.11
C ASP A 111 -20.20 -13.19 -1.10
N PRO A 112 -20.36 -12.69 -2.33
CA PRO A 112 -19.29 -12.64 -3.30
C PRO A 112 -18.13 -11.80 -2.80
N CYS A 113 -16.96 -12.45 -2.63
CA CYS A 113 -15.71 -11.82 -2.23
C CYS A 113 -14.59 -12.25 -3.17
N HIS A 114 -13.85 -11.27 -3.71
CA HIS A 114 -12.72 -11.48 -4.59
C HIS A 114 -11.46 -10.96 -3.93
N LEU A 115 -10.42 -11.79 -3.87
CA LEU A 115 -9.10 -11.42 -3.38
C LEU A 115 -8.15 -11.24 -4.57
N VAL A 116 -7.57 -10.05 -4.73
CA VAL A 116 -6.69 -9.71 -5.86
C VAL A 116 -5.29 -9.45 -5.36
N ASP A 117 -4.34 -10.24 -5.79
CA ASP A 117 -2.93 -10.09 -5.48
C ASP A 117 -2.24 -9.25 -6.55
N ILE A 118 -1.69 -8.10 -6.16
CA ILE A 118 -1.05 -7.13 -7.05
C ILE A 118 0.47 -7.17 -7.01
N ARG A 119 1.05 -8.21 -6.38
CA ARG A 119 2.50 -8.39 -6.31
C ARG A 119 3.06 -8.80 -7.67
N THR A 120 4.39 -8.91 -7.76
CA THR A 120 5.04 -9.38 -8.98
C THR A 120 4.75 -10.86 -9.24
N SER A 121 4.93 -11.31 -10.48
CA SER A 121 4.76 -12.74 -10.84
C SER A 121 5.70 -13.63 -10.05
N GLU A 122 6.94 -13.17 -9.80
CA GLU A 122 7.94 -13.92 -9.05
C GLU A 122 7.52 -14.10 -7.57
N GLU A 123 6.94 -13.06 -6.96
CA GLU A 123 6.40 -13.15 -5.60
C GLU A 123 5.18 -14.07 -5.53
N TRP A 124 4.30 -13.97 -6.52
CA TRP A 124 3.13 -14.84 -6.65
C TRP A 124 3.52 -16.32 -6.83
N ASP A 125 4.45 -16.60 -7.73
CA ASP A 125 4.92 -17.98 -8.01
C ASP A 125 5.62 -18.58 -6.78
N ALA A 126 6.32 -17.74 -5.99
CA ALA A 126 7.01 -18.20 -4.78
C ALA A 126 6.02 -18.55 -3.65
N VAL A 127 5.00 -17.71 -3.44
CA VAL A 127 3.98 -17.89 -2.40
C VAL A 127 2.77 -17.01 -2.67
N HIS A 128 1.56 -17.54 -2.58
CA HIS A 128 0.32 -16.80 -2.70
C HIS A 128 -0.79 -17.40 -1.85
N LEU A 129 -1.90 -16.70 -1.70
CA LEU A 129 -3.10 -17.19 -1.03
C LEU A 129 -3.94 -17.94 -2.06
N GLU A 130 -4.33 -19.18 -1.77
CA GLU A 130 -5.11 -20.03 -2.71
C GLU A 130 -6.39 -19.35 -3.21
N ALA A 131 -7.04 -18.55 -2.35
CA ALA A 131 -8.27 -17.83 -2.69
C ALA A 131 -8.04 -16.59 -3.55
N SER A 132 -6.78 -16.19 -3.80
CA SER A 132 -6.47 -14.96 -4.52
C SER A 132 -6.31 -15.17 -6.02
N THR A 133 -6.56 -14.11 -6.78
CA THR A 133 -6.30 -14.05 -8.23
C THR A 133 -5.15 -13.07 -8.46
N HIS A 134 -4.10 -13.51 -9.12
CA HIS A 134 -2.98 -12.63 -9.48
C HIS A 134 -3.41 -11.60 -10.51
N MET A 135 -3.04 -10.35 -10.29
CA MET A 135 -3.33 -9.23 -11.20
C MET A 135 -2.35 -9.23 -12.37
N SER A 136 -2.75 -9.83 -13.46
CA SER A 136 -2.10 -9.78 -14.77
C SER A 136 -2.96 -8.99 -15.77
N GLN A 137 -2.43 -8.70 -16.94
CA GLN A 137 -3.23 -8.06 -17.99
C GLN A 137 -4.46 -8.91 -18.39
N GLU A 138 -4.30 -10.22 -18.46
CA GLU A 138 -5.36 -11.16 -18.81
C GLU A 138 -6.42 -11.23 -17.69
N SER A 139 -6.00 -11.46 -16.45
CA SER A 139 -6.92 -11.52 -15.31
C SER A 139 -7.66 -10.20 -15.09
N MET A 140 -7.02 -9.06 -15.34
CA MET A 140 -7.66 -7.75 -15.26
C MET A 140 -8.82 -7.61 -16.27
N GLN A 141 -8.64 -8.06 -17.51
CA GLN A 141 -9.73 -8.04 -18.50
C GLN A 141 -10.91 -8.92 -18.03
N MET A 142 -10.62 -10.09 -17.49
CA MET A 142 -11.63 -10.98 -16.92
C MET A 142 -12.34 -10.32 -15.75
N MET A 143 -11.62 -9.76 -14.79
CA MET A 143 -12.19 -9.03 -13.64
C MET A 143 -13.12 -7.92 -14.09
N LEU A 144 -12.66 -7.08 -15.03
CA LEU A 144 -13.44 -5.94 -15.54
C LEU A 144 -14.67 -6.34 -16.36
N SER A 145 -14.68 -7.53 -16.98
CA SER A 145 -15.79 -7.98 -17.82
C SER A 145 -16.79 -8.90 -17.13
N GLN A 146 -16.35 -9.65 -16.10
CA GLN A 146 -17.15 -10.72 -15.52
C GLN A 146 -17.56 -10.51 -14.06
N TRP A 147 -16.77 -9.73 -13.28
CA TRP A 147 -17.05 -9.59 -11.86
C TRP A 147 -18.16 -8.56 -11.60
N GLN A 148 -18.98 -8.89 -10.60
CA GLN A 148 -20.03 -7.98 -10.13
C GLN A 148 -19.41 -6.75 -9.48
N ARG A 149 -19.90 -5.55 -9.84
CA ARG A 149 -19.33 -4.29 -9.37
C ARG A 149 -19.61 -3.98 -7.89
N ASP A 150 -20.59 -4.64 -7.33
CA ASP A 150 -21.01 -4.55 -5.93
C ASP A 150 -20.46 -5.68 -5.05
N ALA A 151 -19.76 -6.66 -5.64
CA ALA A 151 -19.04 -7.66 -4.88
C ALA A 151 -17.87 -7.04 -4.10
N LEU A 152 -17.57 -7.59 -2.93
CA LEU A 152 -16.38 -7.18 -2.16
C LEU A 152 -15.11 -7.55 -2.92
N LEU A 153 -14.27 -6.56 -3.19
CA LEU A 153 -12.97 -6.70 -3.82
C LEU A 153 -11.88 -6.33 -2.81
N VAL A 154 -11.06 -7.27 -2.41
CA VAL A 154 -9.95 -7.04 -1.48
C VAL A 154 -8.62 -7.10 -2.22
N ILE A 155 -7.84 -6.03 -2.13
CA ILE A 155 -6.51 -5.93 -2.74
C ILE A 155 -5.45 -6.39 -1.74
N VAL A 156 -4.54 -7.24 -2.21
CA VAL A 156 -3.42 -7.76 -1.42
C VAL A 156 -2.11 -7.37 -2.09
N ASP A 157 -1.19 -6.85 -1.32
CA ASP A 157 0.22 -6.68 -1.67
C ASP A 157 1.13 -7.34 -0.63
N HIS A 158 2.43 -7.03 -0.64
CA HIS A 158 3.36 -7.62 0.32
C HIS A 158 3.12 -7.13 1.76
N LYS A 159 2.95 -5.81 1.97
CA LYS A 159 2.89 -5.17 3.30
C LYS A 159 1.85 -4.05 3.43
N GLY A 160 0.90 -3.95 2.54
CA GLY A 160 -0.13 -2.91 2.56
C GLY A 160 0.38 -1.52 2.13
N LYS A 161 1.36 -1.45 1.22
CA LYS A 161 1.94 -0.15 0.81
C LYS A 161 1.42 0.36 -0.53
N THR A 162 1.10 -0.53 -1.46
CA THR A 162 0.72 -0.21 -2.84
C THR A 162 -0.76 -0.48 -3.13
N SER A 163 -1.44 -1.15 -2.23
CA SER A 163 -2.85 -1.57 -2.38
C SER A 163 -3.82 -0.41 -2.61
N LEU A 164 -3.57 0.76 -1.99
CA LEU A 164 -4.45 1.93 -2.11
C LEU A 164 -4.53 2.49 -3.53
N ASP A 165 -3.44 2.44 -4.29
CA ASP A 165 -3.44 2.93 -5.67
C ASP A 165 -4.24 1.99 -6.58
N ALA A 166 -4.08 0.68 -6.38
CA ALA A 166 -4.90 -0.32 -7.04
C ALA A 166 -6.37 -0.22 -6.66
N ALA A 167 -6.69 0.02 -5.37
CA ALA A 167 -8.06 0.25 -4.92
C ALA A 167 -8.70 1.45 -5.62
N THR A 168 -7.98 2.57 -5.73
CA THR A 168 -8.46 3.76 -6.45
C THR A 168 -8.73 3.44 -7.93
N TYR A 169 -7.88 2.65 -8.56
CA TYR A 169 -8.10 2.20 -9.95
C TYR A 169 -9.40 1.41 -10.09
N PHE A 170 -9.63 0.39 -9.25
CA PHE A 170 -10.85 -0.42 -9.31
C PHE A 170 -12.11 0.39 -8.99
N GLN A 171 -12.04 1.32 -8.03
CA GLN A 171 -13.15 2.26 -7.77
C GLN A 171 -13.47 3.09 -9.02
N GLY A 172 -12.44 3.58 -9.73
CA GLY A 172 -12.59 4.29 -11.01
C GLY A 172 -13.22 3.43 -12.11
N GLN A 173 -13.08 2.10 -12.03
CA GLN A 173 -13.73 1.14 -12.93
C GLN A 173 -15.16 0.76 -12.47
N GLY A 174 -15.68 1.39 -11.44
CA GLY A 174 -17.06 1.23 -10.96
C GLY A 174 -17.27 0.16 -9.89
N PHE A 175 -16.20 -0.43 -9.34
CA PHE A 175 -16.34 -1.31 -8.17
C PHE A 175 -16.69 -0.47 -6.93
N THR A 176 -17.75 -0.81 -6.23
CA THR A 176 -18.31 0.00 -5.13
C THR A 176 -17.79 -0.46 -3.76
N GLN A 177 -17.38 -1.71 -3.63
CA GLN A 177 -16.91 -2.29 -2.37
C GLN A 177 -15.44 -2.74 -2.49
N VAL A 178 -14.54 -1.78 -2.63
CA VAL A 178 -13.08 -2.06 -2.70
C VAL A 178 -12.46 -1.87 -1.34
N ARG A 179 -11.63 -2.82 -0.93
CA ARG A 179 -10.85 -2.79 0.33
C ARG A 179 -9.40 -3.19 0.05
N CYS A 180 -8.54 -2.90 1.01
CA CYS A 180 -7.13 -3.29 1.01
C CYS A 180 -6.85 -4.14 2.25
N MET A 181 -6.12 -5.23 2.12
CA MET A 181 -5.73 -6.03 3.27
C MET A 181 -4.59 -5.37 4.04
N GLU A 182 -4.84 -5.01 5.29
CA GLU A 182 -3.87 -4.35 6.16
C GLU A 182 -2.63 -5.23 6.36
N GLY A 183 -1.44 -4.66 6.12
CA GLY A 183 -0.17 -5.38 6.24
C GLY A 183 0.06 -6.45 5.18
N GLY A 184 -0.84 -6.63 4.21
CA GLY A 184 -0.70 -7.52 3.06
C GLY A 184 -0.53 -8.99 3.45
N ILE A 185 0.09 -9.77 2.56
CA ILE A 185 0.33 -11.21 2.79
C ILE A 185 1.24 -11.47 4.00
N ASP A 186 2.13 -10.53 4.35
CA ASP A 186 2.98 -10.65 5.52
C ASP A 186 2.16 -10.66 6.83
N ALA A 187 1.13 -9.79 6.93
CA ALA A 187 0.22 -9.79 8.07
C ALA A 187 -0.74 -10.99 8.07
N TRP A 188 -1.19 -11.45 6.90
CA TRP A 188 -1.98 -12.68 6.79
C TRP A 188 -1.23 -13.88 7.37
N SER A 189 0.03 -14.06 6.99
CA SER A 189 0.90 -15.12 7.53
C SER A 189 1.04 -15.06 9.05
N GLN A 190 0.96 -13.89 9.66
CA GLN A 190 1.10 -13.74 11.12
C GLN A 190 -0.21 -13.97 11.88
N GLN A 191 -1.34 -13.59 11.28
CA GLN A 191 -2.62 -13.48 11.99
C GLN A 191 -3.61 -14.60 11.63
N VAL A 192 -3.53 -15.15 10.42
CA VAL A 192 -4.51 -16.09 9.88
C VAL A 192 -3.87 -17.44 9.59
N ASP A 193 -2.87 -17.49 8.72
CA ASP A 193 -2.27 -18.75 8.28
C ASP A 193 -0.74 -18.75 8.40
N PRO A 194 -0.19 -19.23 9.51
CA PRO A 194 1.25 -19.31 9.73
C PRO A 194 1.99 -20.29 8.79
N THR A 195 1.28 -21.08 8.00
CA THR A 195 1.90 -21.96 7.00
C THR A 195 2.38 -21.19 5.76
N ILE A 196 1.84 -20.02 5.52
CA ILE A 196 2.30 -19.10 4.48
C ILE A 196 3.66 -18.53 4.87
N PRO A 197 4.75 -18.83 4.14
CA PRO A 197 6.09 -18.38 4.52
C PRO A 197 6.25 -16.87 4.35
N ARG A 198 6.83 -16.22 5.35
CA ARG A 198 7.18 -14.81 5.27
C ARG A 198 8.51 -14.62 4.53
N TYR A 199 8.62 -13.57 3.75
CA TYR A 199 9.81 -13.28 2.96
C TYR A 199 10.15 -11.78 2.99
N ARG A 200 11.34 -11.44 2.50
CA ARG A 200 11.80 -10.06 2.27
C ARG A 200 12.23 -9.92 0.83
N LEU A 201 11.97 -8.74 0.27
CA LEU A 201 12.51 -8.35 -1.02
C LEU A 201 13.88 -7.70 -0.78
N GLU A 202 14.94 -8.31 -1.26
CA GLU A 202 16.29 -7.72 -1.23
C GLU A 202 16.68 -7.26 -2.64
N PRO A 203 17.29 -6.06 -2.76
CA PRO A 203 17.84 -5.63 -4.03
C PRO A 203 18.89 -6.64 -4.52
N MET A 204 18.76 -7.09 -5.76
CA MET A 204 19.84 -7.91 -6.34
C MET A 204 21.14 -7.09 -6.41
N PRO A 205 22.28 -7.70 -6.07
CA PRO A 205 23.57 -7.05 -6.25
C PRO A 205 23.73 -6.64 -7.72
N PRO A 206 24.40 -5.50 -8.00
CA PRO A 206 24.63 -5.06 -9.36
C PRO A 206 25.35 -6.19 -10.13
N THR A 207 24.81 -6.56 -11.29
CA THR A 207 25.47 -7.48 -12.20
C THR A 207 26.88 -6.93 -12.49
N PRO A 208 27.95 -7.74 -12.35
CA PRO A 208 29.26 -7.30 -12.75
C PRO A 208 29.21 -6.93 -14.23
N GLU A 209 29.56 -5.67 -14.55
CA GLU A 209 29.68 -5.23 -15.93
C GLU A 209 30.61 -6.21 -16.67
N ALA A 210 30.10 -6.80 -17.75
CA ALA A 210 30.90 -7.64 -18.62
C ALA A 210 32.01 -6.77 -19.22
N SER A 211 33.24 -7.05 -18.78
CA SER A 211 34.46 -6.41 -19.28
C SER A 211 34.78 -6.88 -20.69
#